data_5a4a230343e47834f085e85522cbc3d7
#
_entry.id   5a4a230343e47834f085e85522cbc3d7
#
_cell.length_a   1.000
_cell.length_b   1.000
_cell.length_c   1.000
_cell.angle_alpha   90.00
_cell.angle_beta   90.00
_cell.angle_gamma   90.00
#
_symmetry.space_group_name_H-M   'P 1'
#
loop_
_entity.id
_entity.type
_entity.pdbx_description
1 polymer ?
#
loop_
_entity_poly.entity_id
_entity_poly.type
_entity_poly.pdbx_seq_one_letter_code
_entity_poly.pdbx_strand_id
1 'polypeptide(L)'
;MYYYCYVIELDPSISKNKIFRFQNPNYINGKGCFYIGQSFRKPEIRFEQHKEGYKANKYAKKFGLKLRPDLYDRYNPIPTRKDALDIERMLSLKLRASGIGVWFN
;
A
#
# COMPACT_ATOMS: atom_id res chain seq x y z
N MET A 1 19.95 9.99 -4.09
CA MET A 1 18.60 9.95 -3.51
C MET A 1 18.05 8.54 -3.65
N TYR A 2 17.43 8.02 -2.61
CA TYR A 2 16.79 6.70 -2.65
C TYR A 2 15.27 6.83 -2.63
N TYR A 3 14.62 5.76 -3.03
CA TYR A 3 13.17 5.60 -2.98
C TYR A 3 12.83 4.43 -2.08
N TYR A 4 11.59 4.40 -1.63
CA TYR A 4 11.12 3.40 -0.67
C TYR A 4 9.75 2.91 -1.09
N CYS A 5 9.57 1.60 -1.10
CA CYS A 5 8.25 0.98 -1.18
C CYS A 5 7.72 0.84 0.25
N TYR A 6 6.42 0.99 0.43
CA TYR A 6 5.81 0.82 1.74
C TYR A 6 4.42 0.22 1.60
N VAL A 7 3.98 -0.42 2.67
CA VAL A 7 2.67 -1.06 2.76
C VAL A 7 2.00 -0.59 4.04
N ILE A 8 0.79 -0.05 3.90
CA ILE A 8 -0.04 0.38 5.02
C ILE A 8 -1.18 -0.62 5.16
N GLU A 9 -1.33 -1.22 6.34
CA GLU A 9 -2.48 -2.05 6.63
C GLU A 9 -3.72 -1.17 6.75
N LEU A 10 -4.79 -1.56 6.06
CA LEU A 10 -6.05 -0.83 6.05
C LEU A 10 -7.09 -1.55 6.91
N ASP A 11 -7.97 -0.78 7.54
CA ASP A 11 -9.11 -1.33 8.23
C ASP A 11 -9.94 -2.19 7.27
N PRO A 12 -10.29 -3.44 7.63
CA PRO A 12 -11.02 -4.34 6.73
C PRO A 12 -12.37 -3.80 6.26
N SER A 13 -12.95 -2.82 6.95
CA SER A 13 -14.20 -2.20 6.53
C SER A 13 -14.12 -1.54 5.16
N ILE A 14 -12.90 -1.27 4.65
CA ILE A 14 -12.72 -0.78 3.28
C ILE A 14 -13.30 -1.75 2.25
N SER A 15 -13.40 -3.02 2.58
CA SER A 15 -13.96 -4.04 1.68
C SER A 15 -15.43 -3.79 1.35
N LYS A 16 -16.10 -2.93 2.08
CA LYS A 16 -17.48 -2.51 1.78
C LYS A 16 -17.53 -1.44 0.68
N ASN A 17 -16.39 -0.83 0.36
CA ASN A 17 -16.32 0.18 -0.70
C ASN A 17 -16.38 -0.49 -2.06
N LYS A 18 -17.31 -0.05 -2.91
CA LYS A 18 -17.55 -0.67 -4.22
C LYS A 18 -16.36 -0.56 -5.15
N ILE A 19 -15.67 0.58 -5.15
CA ILE A 19 -14.50 0.80 -6.02
C ILE A 19 -13.37 -0.11 -5.58
N PHE A 20 -13.12 -0.21 -4.28
CA PHE A 20 -12.10 -1.11 -3.74
C PHE A 20 -12.39 -2.56 -4.12
N ARG A 21 -13.63 -2.99 -3.98
CA ARG A 21 -14.03 -4.37 -4.33
C ARG A 21 -13.90 -4.63 -5.83
N PHE A 22 -14.24 -3.65 -6.66
CA PHE A 22 -14.09 -3.77 -8.11
C PHE A 22 -12.62 -3.99 -8.50
N GLN A 23 -11.69 -3.31 -7.81
CA GLN A 23 -10.27 -3.48 -8.05
C GLN A 23 -9.74 -4.80 -7.51
N ASN A 24 -10.48 -5.46 -6.64
CA ASN A 24 -10.03 -6.67 -5.95
C ASN A 24 -11.07 -7.78 -6.09
N PRO A 25 -11.33 -8.26 -7.34
CA PRO A 25 -12.38 -9.26 -7.54
C PRO A 25 -12.09 -10.60 -6.88
N ASN A 26 -10.82 -10.88 -6.58
CA ASN A 26 -10.39 -12.13 -5.94
C ASN A 26 -10.25 -12.00 -4.41
N TYR A 27 -10.62 -10.86 -3.84
CA TYR A 27 -10.49 -10.64 -2.40
C TYR A 27 -11.24 -11.69 -1.61
N ILE A 28 -10.54 -12.28 -0.64
CA ILE A 28 -11.10 -13.27 0.28
C ILE A 28 -11.24 -12.63 1.65
N ASN A 29 -12.44 -12.59 2.18
CA ASN A 29 -12.74 -12.00 3.48
C ASN A 29 -11.81 -12.57 4.56
N GLY A 30 -11.19 -11.70 5.35
CA GLY A 30 -10.26 -12.10 6.39
C GLY A 30 -8.80 -12.16 5.99
N LYS A 31 -8.49 -12.05 4.69
CA LYS A 31 -7.10 -12.08 4.20
C LYS A 31 -6.34 -10.77 4.43
N GLY A 32 -7.05 -9.68 4.72
CA GLY A 32 -6.45 -8.39 4.95
C GLY A 32 -6.55 -7.44 3.77
N CYS A 33 -6.39 -6.16 4.06
CA CYS A 33 -6.47 -5.08 3.07
C CYS A 33 -5.27 -4.15 3.25
N PHE A 34 -4.64 -3.74 2.15
CA PHE A 34 -3.44 -2.91 2.20
C PHE A 34 -3.47 -1.80 1.15
N TYR A 35 -2.80 -0.70 1.47
CA TYR A 35 -2.39 0.31 0.52
C TYR A 35 -0.90 0.17 0.28
N ILE A 36 -0.48 0.12 -0.98
CA ILE A 36 0.93 -0.03 -1.35
C ILE A 36 1.35 1.19 -2.16
N GLY A 37 2.45 1.81 -1.76
CA GLY A 37 2.95 3.00 -2.41
C GLY A 37 4.46 3.02 -2.49
N GLN A 38 4.97 4.06 -3.14
CA GLN A 38 6.40 4.35 -3.18
C GLN A 38 6.61 5.84 -2.97
N SER A 39 7.78 6.21 -2.47
CA SER A 39 8.10 7.61 -2.18
C SER A 39 9.61 7.77 -2.05
N PHE A 40 10.11 9.00 -2.29
CA PHE A 40 11.49 9.34 -1.92
C PHE A 40 11.64 9.58 -0.42
N ARG A 41 10.53 9.65 0.32
CA ARG A 41 10.54 9.79 1.76
C ARG A 41 10.49 8.42 2.42
N LYS A 42 11.09 8.30 3.61
CA LYS A 42 11.04 7.04 4.35
C LYS A 42 9.60 6.66 4.66
N PRO A 43 9.29 5.35 4.75
CA PRO A 43 7.93 4.89 4.98
C PRO A 43 7.24 5.53 6.19
N GLU A 44 7.97 5.70 7.31
CA GLU A 44 7.41 6.28 8.54
C GLU A 44 6.95 7.71 8.32
N ILE A 45 7.74 8.48 7.58
CA ILE A 45 7.39 9.88 7.26
C ILE A 45 6.20 9.92 6.31
N ARG A 46 6.20 9.08 5.29
CA ARG A 46 5.11 9.08 4.30
C ARG A 46 3.80 8.60 4.91
N PHE A 47 3.86 7.63 5.83
CA PHE A 47 2.67 7.18 6.56
C PHE A 47 2.06 8.34 7.37
N GLU A 48 2.88 9.08 8.10
CA GLU A 48 2.43 10.27 8.84
C GLU A 48 1.75 11.27 7.93
N GLN A 49 2.36 11.55 6.76
CA GLN A 49 1.80 12.48 5.78
C GLN A 49 0.43 12.01 5.28
N HIS A 50 0.26 10.71 5.02
CA HIS A 50 -1.05 10.18 4.64
C HIS A 50 -2.07 10.41 5.74
N LYS A 51 -1.73 10.14 6.98
CA LYS A 51 -2.65 10.30 8.11
C LYS A 51 -3.01 11.77 8.34
N GLU A 52 -2.08 12.68 8.11
CA GLU A 52 -2.31 14.11 8.23
C GLU A 52 -3.04 14.69 7.02
N GLY A 53 -3.11 13.98 5.91
CA GLY A 53 -3.78 14.42 4.69
C GLY A 53 -2.88 15.14 3.70
N TYR A 54 -1.57 15.20 3.91
CA TYR A 54 -0.65 15.87 3.00
C TYR A 54 -0.45 15.03 1.74
N LYS A 55 -0.94 15.52 0.61
CA LYS A 55 -0.91 14.79 -0.68
C LYS A 55 -1.29 13.32 -0.49
N ALA A 56 -2.31 13.09 0.33
CA ALA A 56 -2.66 11.77 0.81
C ALA A 56 -3.54 11.01 -0.17
N ASN A 57 -3.34 9.69 -0.22
CA ASN A 57 -4.35 8.82 -0.78
C ASN A 57 -5.54 8.77 0.18
N LYS A 58 -6.76 8.90 -0.36
CA LYS A 58 -7.96 8.96 0.48
C LYS A 58 -8.19 7.70 1.31
N TYR A 59 -7.82 6.53 0.77
CA TYR A 59 -7.99 5.27 1.50
C TYR A 59 -6.96 5.11 2.59
N ALA A 60 -5.71 5.46 2.30
CA ALA A 60 -4.64 5.43 3.31
C ALA A 60 -4.96 6.39 4.45
N LYS A 61 -5.51 7.58 4.14
CA LYS A 61 -5.90 8.54 5.16
C LYS A 61 -7.05 8.03 6.03
N LYS A 62 -8.10 7.53 5.39
CA LYS A 62 -9.33 7.14 6.09
C LYS A 62 -9.20 5.81 6.81
N PHE A 63 -8.59 4.81 6.17
CA PHE A 63 -8.57 3.44 6.65
C PHE A 63 -7.20 2.97 7.13
N GLY A 64 -6.15 3.76 6.97
CA GLY A 64 -4.79 3.36 7.34
C GLY A 64 -4.65 3.14 8.83
N LEU A 65 -4.12 1.97 9.21
CA LEU A 65 -3.92 1.58 10.61
C LEU A 65 -2.45 1.63 11.02
N LYS A 66 -1.59 0.99 10.24
CA LYS A 66 -0.16 0.89 10.57
C LYS A 66 0.63 0.44 9.36
N LEU A 67 1.95 0.69 9.40
CA LEU A 67 2.87 0.14 8.43
C LEU A 67 3.08 -1.36 8.66
N ARG A 68 3.40 -2.06 7.58
CA ARG A 68 3.72 -3.50 7.60
C ARG A 68 5.12 -3.72 7.04
N PRO A 69 6.18 -3.39 7.82
CA PRO A 69 7.57 -3.52 7.34
C PRO A 69 7.95 -4.93 6.93
N ASP A 70 7.33 -5.93 7.53
CA ASP A 70 7.54 -7.33 7.18
C ASP A 70 7.28 -7.62 5.70
N LEU A 71 6.47 -6.77 5.03
CA LEU A 71 6.11 -6.97 3.63
C LEU A 71 6.99 -6.18 2.66
N TYR A 72 7.78 -5.19 3.12
CA TYR A 72 8.51 -4.32 2.19
C TYR A 72 9.96 -4.01 2.55
N ASP A 73 10.40 -4.21 3.80
CA ASP A 73 11.73 -3.79 4.24
C ASP A 73 12.85 -4.36 3.38
N ARG A 74 12.71 -5.60 2.94
CA ARG A 74 13.74 -6.26 2.13
C ARG A 74 14.00 -5.60 0.78
N TYR A 75 13.08 -4.77 0.29
CA TYR A 75 13.24 -4.09 -1.00
C TYR A 75 13.95 -2.75 -0.86
N ASN A 76 13.93 -2.16 0.34
CA ASN A 76 14.44 -0.80 0.57
C ASN A 76 15.89 -0.79 1.04
N PRO A 77 16.64 0.27 0.75
CA PRO A 77 16.30 1.39 -0.12
C PRO A 77 16.41 1.01 -1.59
N ILE A 78 15.72 1.76 -2.45
CA ILE A 78 15.63 1.48 -3.88
C ILE A 78 16.32 2.61 -4.63
N PRO A 79 17.26 2.33 -5.56
CA PRO A 79 18.08 3.39 -6.15
C PRO A 79 17.36 4.28 -7.15
N THR A 80 16.30 3.81 -7.81
CA THR A 80 15.60 4.62 -8.82
C THR A 80 14.09 4.61 -8.60
N ARG A 81 13.44 5.69 -9.06
CA ARG A 81 11.98 5.79 -9.00
C ARG A 81 11.32 4.71 -9.87
N LYS A 82 11.91 4.41 -11.02
CA LYS A 82 11.37 3.37 -11.91
C LYS A 82 11.33 2.02 -11.20
N ASP A 83 12.41 1.65 -10.54
CA ASP A 83 12.48 0.39 -9.80
C ASP A 83 11.47 0.38 -8.65
N ALA A 84 11.29 1.52 -7.97
CA ALA A 84 10.30 1.62 -6.90
C ALA A 84 8.88 1.41 -7.41
N LEU A 85 8.54 1.98 -8.57
CA LEU A 85 7.24 1.78 -9.21
C LEU A 85 7.04 0.33 -9.63
N ASP A 86 8.09 -0.30 -10.16
CA ASP A 86 8.03 -1.71 -10.57
C ASP A 86 7.80 -2.62 -9.36
N ILE A 87 8.48 -2.34 -8.24
CA ILE A 87 8.31 -3.12 -7.00
C ILE A 87 6.91 -2.92 -6.42
N GLU A 88 6.42 -1.67 -6.38
CA GLU A 88 5.05 -1.36 -5.93
C GLU A 88 4.03 -2.18 -6.72
N ARG A 89 4.14 -2.18 -8.04
CA ARG A 89 3.23 -2.93 -8.91
C ARG A 89 3.36 -4.43 -8.70
N MET A 90 4.57 -4.95 -8.71
CA MET A 90 4.83 -6.39 -8.52
C MET A 90 4.23 -6.88 -7.20
N LEU A 91 4.52 -6.18 -6.12
CA LEU A 91 4.03 -6.56 -4.79
C LEU A 91 2.51 -6.48 -4.72
N SER A 92 1.92 -5.43 -5.30
CA SER A 92 0.47 -5.25 -5.33
C SER A 92 -0.23 -6.38 -6.05
N LEU A 93 0.27 -6.74 -7.24
CA LEU A 93 -0.34 -7.81 -8.03
C LEU A 93 -0.16 -9.18 -7.37
N LYS A 94 0.99 -9.40 -6.75
CA LYS A 94 1.27 -10.64 -6.03
C LYS A 94 0.30 -10.84 -4.86
N LEU A 95 0.08 -9.79 -4.07
CA LEU A 95 -0.83 -9.87 -2.93
C LEU A 95 -2.28 -10.03 -3.37
N ARG A 96 -2.70 -9.33 -4.43
CA ARG A 96 -4.03 -9.51 -5.00
C ARG A 96 -4.27 -10.94 -5.46
N ALA A 97 -3.28 -11.53 -6.10
CA ALA A 97 -3.39 -12.91 -6.59
C ALA A 97 -3.61 -13.92 -5.46
N SER A 98 -3.17 -13.60 -4.25
CA SER A 98 -3.37 -14.47 -3.09
C SER A 98 -4.67 -14.21 -2.33
N GLY A 99 -5.55 -13.35 -2.84
CA GLY A 99 -6.84 -13.05 -2.23
C GLY A 99 -6.82 -11.88 -1.27
N ILE A 100 -5.73 -11.15 -1.18
CA ILE A 100 -5.60 -9.95 -0.34
C ILE A 100 -6.17 -8.74 -1.08
N GLY A 101 -6.84 -7.85 -0.37
CA GLY A 101 -7.33 -6.61 -0.93
C GLY A 101 -6.23 -5.57 -0.98
N VAL A 102 -5.99 -4.98 -2.16
CA VAL A 102 -4.90 -4.02 -2.34
C VAL A 102 -5.38 -2.81 -3.13
N TRP A 103 -5.00 -1.63 -2.65
CA TRP A 103 -5.07 -0.41 -3.43
C TRP A 103 -3.66 0.11 -3.69
N PHE A 104 -3.36 0.47 -4.94
CA PHE A 104 -2.13 1.15 -5.32
C PHE A 104 -2.40 2.06 -6.52
N ASN A 105 -1.52 3.00 -6.73
CA ASN A 105 -1.68 3.96 -7.83
C ASN A 105 -1.15 3.42 -9.16
#